data_8a0e44df75dad3f8613f19a17dc790ee
#
_entry.id   8a0e44df75dad3f8613f19a17dc790ee
#
_cell.length_a   1.000
_cell.length_b   1.000
_cell.length_c   1.000
_cell.angle_alpha   90.00
_cell.angle_beta   90.00
_cell.angle_gamma   90.00
#
_symmetry.space_group_name_H-M   'P 1'
#
loop_
_entity.id
_entity.type
_entity.pdbx_description
1 polymer ?
#
loop_
_entity_poly.entity_id
_entity_poly.type
_entity_poly.pdbx_seq_one_letter_code
_entity_poly.pdbx_strand_id
1 'polypeptide(L)'
;VLYIVENGDSVQSVADLKGKTIYASGKGATPEYALNYMLTANGIDPEKDVTIEYKSEHSECVAALAANEDAVAMLPQPFVTVAMTQNENIRVALDLTEEWEKASGDGDTKAALITGVVIARNDFIEAHPDAVETFLQQYEASVNYVNDNVADAAVLVGNYDIVAAQVAE
;
A
#
# COMPACT_ATOMS: atom_id res chain seq x y z
N VAL A 1 -3.50 1.23 0.69
CA VAL A 1 -2.15 1.78 0.51
C VAL A 1 -1.15 0.72 0.05
N LEU A 2 -1.19 -0.48 0.64
CA LEU A 2 -0.45 -1.66 0.21
C LEU A 2 -1.46 -2.75 -0.17
N TYR A 3 -1.15 -3.50 -1.22
CA TYR A 3 -2.03 -4.51 -1.78
C TYR A 3 -1.27 -5.79 -2.06
N ILE A 4 -1.91 -6.93 -1.85
CA ILE A 4 -1.48 -8.19 -2.45
C ILE A 4 -2.12 -8.28 -3.82
N VAL A 5 -1.27 -8.40 -4.82
CA VAL A 5 -1.62 -8.46 -6.25
C VAL A 5 -1.21 -9.82 -6.77
N GLU A 6 -2.04 -10.44 -7.57
CA GLU A 6 -1.83 -11.78 -8.12
C GLU A 6 -1.97 -11.76 -9.64
N ASN A 7 -1.11 -12.52 -10.32
CA ASN A 7 -1.26 -12.86 -11.73
C ASN A 7 -1.99 -14.21 -11.82
N GLY A 8 -3.32 -14.19 -11.68
CA GLY A 8 -4.17 -15.35 -11.56
C GLY A 8 -5.37 -15.11 -10.65
N ASP A 9 -5.92 -16.17 -10.07
CA ASP A 9 -7.14 -16.09 -9.28
C ASP A 9 -7.15 -17.05 -8.05
N SER A 10 -6.02 -17.46 -7.55
CA SER A 10 -5.88 -18.47 -6.51
C SER A 10 -5.92 -17.90 -5.07
N VAL A 11 -5.69 -16.60 -4.89
CA VAL A 11 -5.69 -15.93 -3.59
C VAL A 11 -7.02 -15.23 -3.34
N GLN A 12 -7.83 -15.79 -2.43
CA GLN A 12 -9.12 -15.21 -2.00
C GLN A 12 -9.08 -14.71 -0.55
N SER A 13 -8.08 -15.13 0.20
CA SER A 13 -7.88 -14.77 1.61
C SER A 13 -6.39 -14.78 1.96
N VAL A 14 -6.03 -14.24 3.11
CA VAL A 14 -4.64 -14.30 3.62
C VAL A 14 -4.16 -15.75 3.75
N ALA A 15 -5.05 -16.68 4.12
CA ALA A 15 -4.70 -18.10 4.29
C ALA A 15 -4.17 -18.75 2.99
N ASP A 16 -4.61 -18.27 1.83
CA ASP A 16 -4.20 -18.81 0.53
C ASP A 16 -2.77 -18.40 0.13
N LEU A 17 -2.14 -17.51 0.90
CA LEU A 17 -0.74 -17.16 0.73
C LEU A 17 0.22 -18.25 1.21
N LYS A 18 -0.25 -19.20 2.01
CA LYS A 18 0.58 -20.29 2.51
C LYS A 18 1.16 -21.15 1.37
N GLY A 19 2.47 -21.33 1.39
CA GLY A 19 3.22 -22.05 0.36
C GLY A 19 3.57 -21.22 -0.88
N LYS A 20 3.10 -19.97 -0.96
CA LYS A 20 3.38 -19.11 -2.13
C LYS A 20 4.70 -18.35 -2.00
N THR A 21 5.20 -17.91 -3.14
CA THR A 21 6.27 -16.91 -3.23
C THR A 21 5.63 -15.54 -3.38
N ILE A 22 6.01 -14.60 -2.51
CA ILE A 22 5.53 -13.21 -2.49
C ILE A 22 6.68 -12.29 -2.86
N TYR A 23 6.58 -11.62 -4.00
CA TYR A 23 7.54 -10.58 -4.38
C TYR A 23 7.20 -9.28 -3.65
N ALA A 24 8.17 -8.73 -2.93
CA ALA A 24 7.98 -7.51 -2.14
C ALA A 24 9.18 -6.57 -2.29
N SER A 25 9.03 -5.33 -1.87
CA SER A 25 10.13 -4.38 -1.71
C SER A 25 10.03 -3.70 -0.34
N GLY A 26 10.98 -2.85 0.00
CA GLY A 26 10.96 -2.15 1.27
C GLY A 26 11.35 -3.02 2.47
N LYS A 27 12.32 -3.94 2.29
CA LYS A 27 12.92 -4.70 3.39
C LYS A 27 13.50 -3.76 4.45
N GLY A 28 13.22 -4.01 5.73
CA GLY A 28 13.62 -3.16 6.85
C GLY A 28 12.73 -1.94 7.06
N ALA A 29 11.59 -1.84 6.36
CA ALA A 29 10.67 -0.72 6.43
C ALA A 29 9.21 -1.18 6.65
N THR A 30 8.28 -0.23 6.75
CA THR A 30 6.85 -0.48 6.99
C THR A 30 6.25 -1.61 6.15
N PRO A 31 6.54 -1.74 4.83
CA PRO A 31 5.97 -2.82 4.04
C PRO A 31 6.30 -4.23 4.56
N GLU A 32 7.55 -4.48 4.94
CA GLU A 32 7.95 -5.77 5.53
C GLU A 32 7.21 -6.04 6.83
N TYR A 33 7.18 -5.06 7.73
CA TYR A 33 6.53 -5.23 9.04
C TYR A 33 5.01 -5.44 8.90
N ALA A 34 4.38 -4.74 7.98
CA ALA A 34 2.96 -4.89 7.71
C ALA A 34 2.64 -6.29 7.15
N LEU A 35 3.42 -6.79 6.18
CA LEU A 35 3.27 -8.12 5.62
C LEU A 35 3.46 -9.20 6.70
N ASN A 36 4.55 -9.12 7.46
CA ASN A 36 4.85 -10.10 8.51
C ASN A 36 3.79 -10.12 9.60
N TYR A 37 3.29 -8.95 10.02
CA TYR A 37 2.21 -8.86 11.00
C TYR A 37 0.93 -9.52 10.47
N MET A 38 0.53 -9.20 9.25
CA MET A 38 -0.67 -9.75 8.65
C MET A 38 -0.60 -11.28 8.49
N LEU A 39 0.54 -11.80 8.01
CA LEU A 39 0.77 -13.25 7.90
C LEU A 39 0.66 -13.91 9.29
N THR A 40 1.37 -13.38 10.28
CA THR A 40 1.40 -13.92 11.65
C THR A 40 0.03 -13.88 12.31
N ALA A 41 -0.71 -12.79 12.15
CA ALA A 41 -2.07 -12.64 12.70
C ALA A 41 -3.06 -13.66 12.11
N ASN A 42 -2.78 -14.17 10.91
CA ASN A 42 -3.54 -15.21 10.25
C ASN A 42 -2.93 -16.64 10.42
N GLY A 43 -1.98 -16.81 11.34
CA GLY A 43 -1.39 -18.11 11.66
C GLY A 43 -0.39 -18.62 10.63
N ILE A 44 0.15 -17.74 9.79
CA ILE A 44 1.18 -18.06 8.79
C ILE A 44 2.53 -17.56 9.32
N ASP A 45 3.50 -18.47 9.42
CA ASP A 45 4.88 -18.12 9.79
C ASP A 45 5.59 -17.54 8.54
N PRO A 46 5.97 -16.25 8.55
CA PRO A 46 6.57 -15.60 7.38
C PRO A 46 7.93 -16.18 6.99
N GLU A 47 8.60 -16.92 7.89
CA GLU A 47 9.90 -17.53 7.62
C GLU A 47 9.82 -18.99 7.15
N LYS A 48 8.66 -19.65 7.35
CA LYS A 48 8.50 -21.08 7.07
C LYS A 48 7.38 -21.42 6.10
N ASP A 49 6.28 -20.66 6.20
CA ASP A 49 5.04 -21.00 5.49
C ASP A 49 4.91 -20.28 4.14
N VAL A 50 5.73 -19.26 3.89
CA VAL A 50 5.80 -18.51 2.63
C VAL A 50 7.26 -18.28 2.23
N THR A 51 7.50 -17.95 0.95
CA THR A 51 8.80 -17.45 0.50
C THR A 51 8.63 -15.95 0.17
N ILE A 52 9.31 -15.06 0.89
CA ILE A 52 9.26 -13.62 0.58
C ILE A 52 10.55 -13.25 -0.14
N GLU A 53 10.43 -12.90 -1.43
CA GLU A 53 11.54 -12.42 -2.25
C GLU A 53 11.55 -10.89 -2.29
N TYR A 54 12.48 -10.27 -1.55
CA TYR A 54 12.64 -8.83 -1.56
C TYR A 54 13.44 -8.36 -2.77
N LYS A 55 12.83 -7.45 -3.54
CA LYS A 55 13.45 -6.72 -4.66
C LYS A 55 13.87 -5.34 -4.19
N SER A 56 14.79 -4.71 -4.94
CA SER A 56 15.26 -3.36 -4.62
C SER A 56 14.21 -2.31 -4.89
N GLU A 57 13.42 -2.50 -5.98
CA GLU A 57 12.43 -1.55 -6.46
C GLU A 57 11.08 -2.21 -6.71
N HIS A 58 10.00 -1.43 -6.60
CA HIS A 58 8.64 -1.89 -6.90
C HIS A 58 8.48 -2.35 -8.36
N SER A 59 9.16 -1.69 -9.29
CA SER A 59 9.15 -2.07 -10.72
C SER A 59 9.69 -3.48 -10.97
N GLU A 60 10.64 -3.95 -10.17
CA GLU A 60 11.16 -5.32 -10.25
C GLU A 60 10.12 -6.33 -9.75
N CYS A 61 9.32 -5.95 -8.73
CA CYS A 61 8.19 -6.79 -8.30
C CYS A 61 7.12 -6.89 -9.38
N VAL A 62 6.80 -5.78 -10.07
CA VAL A 62 5.86 -5.77 -11.21
C VAL A 62 6.36 -6.67 -12.32
N ALA A 63 7.65 -6.60 -12.67
CA ALA A 63 8.25 -7.46 -13.70
C ALA A 63 8.20 -8.94 -13.30
N ALA A 64 8.49 -9.28 -12.05
CA ALA A 64 8.43 -10.65 -11.55
C ALA A 64 6.99 -11.20 -11.56
N LEU A 65 6.02 -10.37 -11.15
CA LEU A 65 4.60 -10.69 -11.18
C LEU A 65 4.10 -10.97 -12.60
N ALA A 66 4.47 -10.13 -13.57
CA ALA A 66 4.06 -10.28 -14.97
C ALA A 66 4.68 -11.49 -15.66
N ALA A 67 5.89 -11.89 -15.25
CA ALA A 67 6.64 -12.98 -15.88
C ALA A 67 6.21 -14.39 -15.44
N ASN A 68 5.47 -14.52 -14.33
CA ASN A 68 5.11 -15.81 -13.75
C ASN A 68 3.60 -15.91 -13.54
N GLU A 69 2.99 -16.98 -14.05
CA GLU A 69 1.61 -17.34 -13.73
C GLU A 69 1.53 -17.71 -12.24
N ASP A 70 0.40 -17.42 -11.62
CA ASP A 70 0.16 -17.62 -10.18
C ASP A 70 1.12 -16.87 -9.23
N ALA A 71 1.89 -15.93 -9.78
CA ALA A 71 2.77 -15.09 -8.97
C ALA A 71 1.98 -14.11 -8.10
N VAL A 72 2.52 -13.85 -6.92
CA VAL A 72 1.95 -12.91 -5.95
C VAL A 72 2.98 -11.83 -5.64
N ALA A 73 2.55 -10.59 -5.58
CA ALA A 73 3.40 -9.47 -5.17
C ALA A 73 2.69 -8.58 -4.16
N MET A 74 3.45 -7.95 -3.28
CA MET A 74 2.97 -6.85 -2.45
C MET A 74 3.42 -5.53 -3.07
N LEU A 75 2.46 -4.72 -3.51
CA LEU A 75 2.69 -3.46 -4.21
C LEU A 75 1.91 -2.30 -3.60
N PRO A 76 2.49 -1.09 -3.59
CA PRO A 76 1.74 0.15 -3.34
C PRO A 76 1.15 0.70 -4.63
N GLN A 77 0.23 1.68 -4.52
CA GLN A 77 -0.06 2.56 -5.65
C GLN A 77 1.14 3.49 -5.93
N PRO A 78 1.41 3.84 -7.19
CA PRO A 78 0.64 3.52 -8.42
C PRO A 78 1.04 2.19 -9.10
N PHE A 79 1.95 1.41 -8.52
CA PHE A 79 2.50 0.19 -9.14
C PHE A 79 1.44 -0.90 -9.35
N VAL A 80 0.39 -0.94 -8.53
CA VAL A 80 -0.76 -1.83 -8.72
C VAL A 80 -1.46 -1.50 -10.05
N THR A 81 -1.80 -0.23 -10.27
CA THR A 81 -2.45 0.22 -11.52
C THR A 81 -1.56 -0.06 -12.73
N VAL A 82 -0.25 0.21 -12.63
CA VAL A 82 0.71 -0.09 -13.71
C VAL A 82 0.74 -1.58 -14.03
N ALA A 83 0.80 -2.46 -13.01
CA ALA A 83 0.80 -3.89 -13.22
C ALA A 83 -0.48 -4.39 -13.92
N MET A 84 -1.65 -3.94 -13.45
CA MET A 84 -2.95 -4.31 -14.03
C MET A 84 -3.12 -3.78 -15.46
N THR A 85 -2.55 -2.62 -15.78
CA THR A 85 -2.57 -2.07 -17.15
C THR A 85 -1.70 -2.88 -18.12
N GLN A 86 -0.60 -3.49 -17.62
CA GLN A 86 0.31 -4.29 -18.44
C GLN A 86 -0.18 -5.71 -18.70
N ASN A 87 -0.98 -6.27 -17.79
CA ASN A 87 -1.50 -7.62 -17.91
C ASN A 87 -2.88 -7.72 -17.26
N GLU A 88 -3.91 -7.99 -18.07
CA GLU A 88 -5.31 -8.11 -17.64
C GLU A 88 -5.61 -9.28 -16.69
N ASN A 89 -4.71 -10.26 -16.58
CA ASN A 89 -4.82 -11.35 -15.62
C ASN A 89 -4.36 -10.94 -14.20
N ILE A 90 -3.71 -9.78 -14.09
CA ILE A 90 -3.28 -9.25 -12.79
C ILE A 90 -4.46 -8.55 -12.12
N ARG A 91 -4.69 -8.91 -10.86
CA ARG A 91 -5.75 -8.34 -10.04
C ARG A 91 -5.27 -8.00 -8.64
N VAL A 92 -5.97 -7.11 -7.96
CA VAL A 92 -5.86 -6.96 -6.51
C VAL A 92 -6.55 -8.15 -5.86
N ALA A 93 -5.79 -8.95 -5.13
CA ALA A 93 -6.29 -10.08 -4.37
C ALA A 93 -6.72 -9.67 -2.96
N LEU A 94 -5.89 -8.87 -2.26
CA LEU A 94 -6.17 -8.38 -0.91
C LEU A 94 -5.79 -6.91 -0.76
N ASP A 95 -6.62 -6.13 -0.09
CA ASP A 95 -6.26 -4.81 0.44
C ASP A 95 -5.69 -4.96 1.85
N LEU A 96 -4.40 -4.63 2.04
CA LEU A 96 -3.75 -4.79 3.33
C LEU A 96 -4.27 -3.83 4.40
N THR A 97 -4.92 -2.74 4.02
CA THR A 97 -5.60 -1.85 4.97
C THR A 97 -6.80 -2.57 5.61
N GLU A 98 -7.62 -3.21 4.76
CA GLU A 98 -8.76 -3.98 5.24
C GLU A 98 -8.33 -5.21 6.07
N GLU A 99 -7.31 -5.92 5.60
CA GLU A 99 -6.80 -7.09 6.32
C GLU A 99 -6.15 -6.70 7.66
N TRP A 100 -5.51 -5.54 7.73
CA TRP A 100 -4.98 -4.97 8.97
C TRP A 100 -6.09 -4.64 9.96
N GLU A 101 -7.17 -4.00 9.50
CA GLU A 101 -8.33 -3.70 10.33
C GLU A 101 -8.96 -4.97 10.90
N LYS A 102 -9.12 -6.02 10.07
CA LYS A 102 -9.63 -7.33 10.50
C LYS A 102 -8.73 -7.99 11.55
N ALA A 103 -7.41 -7.91 11.35
CA ALA A 103 -6.43 -8.50 12.26
C ALA A 103 -6.27 -7.75 13.59
N SER A 104 -6.61 -6.46 13.62
CA SER A 104 -6.46 -5.61 14.80
C SER A 104 -7.55 -5.80 15.86
N GLY A 105 -8.60 -6.57 15.55
CA GLY A 105 -9.69 -6.93 16.47
C GLY A 105 -10.87 -5.95 16.48
N ASP A 106 -11.94 -6.34 17.18
CA ASP A 106 -13.25 -5.65 17.24
C ASP A 106 -13.29 -4.48 18.25
N GLY A 107 -12.17 -3.81 18.50
CA GLY A 107 -12.13 -2.67 19.43
C GLY A 107 -12.83 -1.42 18.88
N ASP A 108 -13.30 -0.53 19.77
CA ASP A 108 -13.89 0.78 19.43
C ASP A 108 -12.93 1.69 18.61
N THR A 109 -11.66 1.33 18.55
CA THR A 109 -10.64 1.98 17.73
C THR A 109 -10.06 0.98 16.74
N LYS A 110 -10.52 1.04 15.50
CA LYS A 110 -9.87 0.31 14.40
C LYS A 110 -8.44 0.85 14.22
N ALA A 111 -7.46 -0.05 14.28
CA ALA A 111 -6.08 0.33 14.02
C ALA A 111 -5.89 0.56 12.51
N ALA A 112 -5.47 1.77 12.13
CA ALA A 112 -5.18 2.08 10.74
C ALA A 112 -3.77 1.65 10.36
N LEU A 113 -3.59 1.12 9.16
CA LEU A 113 -2.27 0.90 8.56
C LEU A 113 -1.72 2.24 8.06
N ILE A 114 -0.93 2.90 8.90
CA ILE A 114 -0.34 4.21 8.59
C ILE A 114 1.02 3.98 7.94
N THR A 115 1.18 4.40 6.69
CA THR A 115 2.42 4.23 5.90
C THR A 115 3.17 5.54 5.68
N GLY A 116 2.55 6.69 5.95
CA GLY A 116 3.16 8.00 5.84
C GLY A 116 2.67 8.94 6.94
N VAL A 117 3.54 9.81 7.40
CA VAL A 117 3.24 10.79 8.46
C VAL A 117 3.89 12.13 8.17
N VAL A 118 3.28 13.20 8.66
CA VAL A 118 3.92 14.51 8.74
C VAL A 118 4.58 14.63 10.11
N ILE A 119 5.86 15.02 10.13
CA ILE A 119 6.60 15.28 11.35
C ILE A 119 7.00 16.74 11.43
N ALA A 120 6.96 17.32 12.64
CA ALA A 120 7.47 18.65 12.91
C ALA A 120 8.31 18.63 14.19
N ARG A 121 9.30 19.52 14.27
CA ARG A 121 10.12 19.65 15.47
C ARG A 121 9.31 20.28 16.59
N ASN A 122 9.48 19.81 17.81
CA ASN A 122 8.75 20.34 18.98
C ASN A 122 8.98 21.84 19.20
N ASP A 123 10.22 22.30 19.06
CA ASP A 123 10.57 23.72 19.19
C ASP A 123 9.88 24.61 18.12
N PHE A 124 9.69 24.09 16.91
CA PHE A 124 8.93 24.78 15.86
C PHE A 124 7.43 24.84 16.21
N ILE A 125 6.86 23.73 16.70
CA ILE A 125 5.45 23.67 17.11
C ILE A 125 5.18 24.67 18.23
N GLU A 126 6.06 24.74 19.24
CA GLU A 126 5.95 25.65 20.38
C GLU A 126 6.12 27.12 19.96
N ALA A 127 7.03 27.41 19.02
CA ALA A 127 7.30 28.77 18.55
C ALA A 127 6.27 29.29 17.54
N HIS A 128 5.59 28.39 16.80
CA HIS A 128 4.71 28.74 15.69
C HIS A 128 3.38 27.95 15.70
N PRO A 129 2.61 27.94 16.79
CA PRO A 129 1.39 27.13 16.91
C PRO A 129 0.35 27.46 15.82
N ASP A 130 0.17 28.74 15.49
CA ASP A 130 -0.80 29.18 14.48
C ASP A 130 -0.43 28.69 13.07
N ALA A 131 0.88 28.60 12.76
CA ALA A 131 1.35 28.07 11.49
C ALA A 131 1.09 26.56 11.39
N VAL A 132 1.28 25.83 12.48
CA VAL A 132 0.99 24.38 12.56
C VAL A 132 -0.50 24.13 12.39
N GLU A 133 -1.34 24.88 13.07
CA GLU A 133 -2.81 24.76 12.94
C GLU A 133 -3.28 25.07 11.51
N THR A 134 -2.79 26.16 10.93
CA THR A 134 -3.09 26.54 9.53
C THR A 134 -2.67 25.44 8.56
N PHE A 135 -1.48 24.86 8.75
CA PHE A 135 -0.99 23.75 7.93
C PHE A 135 -1.94 22.55 8.03
N LEU A 136 -2.32 22.13 9.24
CA LEU A 136 -3.20 20.98 9.43
C LEU A 136 -4.57 21.20 8.79
N GLN A 137 -5.15 22.40 8.92
CA GLN A 137 -6.44 22.75 8.28
C GLN A 137 -6.33 22.67 6.74
N GLN A 138 -5.26 23.21 6.17
CA GLN A 138 -5.04 23.16 4.72
C GLN A 138 -4.74 21.75 4.22
N TYR A 139 -4.02 20.96 5.01
CA TYR A 139 -3.73 19.57 4.69
C TYR A 139 -5.01 18.73 4.68
N GLU A 140 -5.86 18.86 5.71
CA GLU A 140 -7.18 18.21 5.74
C GLU A 140 -8.05 18.61 4.55
N ALA A 141 -8.11 19.91 4.24
CA ALA A 141 -8.86 20.40 3.08
C ALA A 141 -8.34 19.83 1.75
N SER A 142 -7.01 19.67 1.61
CA SER A 142 -6.41 19.05 0.43
C SER A 142 -6.75 17.57 0.32
N VAL A 143 -6.72 16.83 1.42
CA VAL A 143 -7.10 15.41 1.45
C VAL A 143 -8.57 15.24 1.06
N ASN A 144 -9.45 16.04 1.63
CA ASN A 144 -10.88 16.02 1.31
C ASN A 144 -11.12 16.37 -0.17
N TYR A 145 -10.42 17.40 -0.70
CA TYR A 145 -10.53 17.75 -2.11
C TYR A 145 -10.15 16.59 -3.04
N VAL A 146 -9.04 15.89 -2.77
CA VAL A 146 -8.60 14.75 -3.58
C VAL A 146 -9.64 13.63 -3.56
N ASN A 147 -10.18 13.31 -2.39
CA ASN A 147 -11.17 12.24 -2.23
C ASN A 147 -12.53 12.57 -2.88
N ASP A 148 -12.94 13.85 -2.82
CA ASP A 148 -14.23 14.29 -3.35
C ASP A 148 -14.20 14.64 -4.86
N ASN A 149 -13.00 14.88 -5.42
CA ASN A 149 -12.80 15.34 -6.80
C ASN A 149 -11.69 14.56 -7.52
N VAL A 150 -11.80 13.23 -7.54
CA VAL A 150 -10.73 12.33 -8.01
C VAL A 150 -10.22 12.69 -9.42
N ALA A 151 -11.11 12.91 -10.40
CA ALA A 151 -10.73 13.23 -11.76
C ALA A 151 -9.96 14.56 -11.87
N ASP A 152 -10.43 15.61 -11.19
CA ASP A 152 -9.75 16.92 -11.19
C ASP A 152 -8.41 16.85 -10.46
N ALA A 153 -8.34 16.09 -9.36
CA ALA A 153 -7.11 15.86 -8.61
C ALA A 153 -6.09 15.08 -9.45
N ALA A 154 -6.52 14.07 -10.22
CA ALA A 154 -5.66 13.34 -11.14
C ALA A 154 -5.01 14.24 -12.20
N VAL A 155 -5.78 15.19 -12.75
CA VAL A 155 -5.25 16.21 -13.66
C VAL A 155 -4.17 17.07 -12.99
N LEU A 156 -4.41 17.51 -11.75
CA LEU A 156 -3.41 18.29 -10.99
C LEU A 156 -2.15 17.48 -10.75
N VAL A 157 -2.27 16.21 -10.32
CA VAL A 157 -1.14 15.30 -10.10
C VAL A 157 -0.33 15.14 -11.39
N GLY A 158 -1.00 14.98 -12.54
CA GLY A 158 -0.36 14.92 -13.85
C GLY A 158 0.36 16.22 -14.24
N ASN A 159 -0.25 17.38 -13.97
CA ASN A 159 0.35 18.69 -14.28
C ASN A 159 1.61 19.00 -13.46
N TYR A 160 1.74 18.39 -12.28
CA TYR A 160 2.94 18.50 -11.42
C TYR A 160 3.97 17.39 -11.67
N ASP A 161 3.80 16.58 -12.71
CA ASP A 161 4.69 15.48 -13.09
C ASP A 161 4.94 14.48 -11.93
N ILE A 162 3.96 14.30 -11.02
CA ILE A 162 4.06 13.34 -9.91
C ILE A 162 3.84 11.93 -10.45
N VAL A 163 2.75 11.74 -11.19
CA VAL A 163 2.39 10.53 -11.93
C VAL A 163 1.45 10.91 -13.07
N ALA A 164 1.39 10.11 -14.13
CA ALA A 164 0.48 10.39 -15.24
C ALA A 164 -0.99 10.39 -14.77
N ALA A 165 -1.80 11.36 -15.24
CA ALA A 165 -3.16 11.56 -14.77
C ALA A 165 -4.03 10.30 -14.85
N GLN A 166 -3.92 9.51 -15.95
CA GLN A 166 -4.64 8.25 -16.13
C GLN A 166 -4.23 7.13 -15.16
N VAL A 167 -3.13 7.30 -14.42
CA VAL A 167 -2.67 6.38 -13.38
C VAL A 167 -3.05 6.90 -11.99
N ALA A 168 -3.27 8.22 -11.87
CA ALA A 168 -3.67 8.89 -10.64
C ALA A 168 -5.17 8.77 -10.36
N GLU A 169 -5.99 8.59 -11.39
CA GLU A 169 -7.45 8.38 -11.30
C GLU A 169 -7.79 6.93 -10.87
#